data_2a61d727b12feff02db1344c6aadf837
#
_entry.id   2a61d727b12feff02db1344c6aadf837
#
_cell.length_a   1.000
_cell.length_b   1.000
_cell.length_c   1.000
_cell.angle_alpha   90.00
_cell.angle_beta   90.00
_cell.angle_gamma   90.00
#
_symmetry.space_group_name_H-M   'P 1'
#
loop_
_entity.id
_entity.type
_entity.pdbx_description
1 polymer ?
#
loop_
_entity_poly.entity_id
_entity_poly.type
_entity_poly.pdbx_seq_one_letter_code
_entity_poly.pdbx_strand_id
1 'polypeptide(L)'
;MIGGGDGGVARELGHYQEIEEIDVVEPDKVFVEVCKKFFPDNACGLEDKRVRIFYEDGLKFLRLKQNEYDLIINDAIDPLGHNAGLFTKEFYGNCYRALREDGIMVYQHGSLL
;
A
#
# COMPACT_ATOMS: atom_id res chain seq x y z
N MET A 1 -2.22 1.72 -1.60
CA MET A 1 -1.39 0.56 -1.20
C MET A 1 -0.82 0.78 0.18
N ILE A 2 -0.99 -0.17 1.05
CA ILE A 2 -0.37 -0.17 2.37
C ILE A 2 0.86 -1.06 2.28
N GLY A 3 2.04 -0.50 2.50
CA GLY A 3 3.30 -1.13 2.15
C GLY A 3 3.60 -0.95 0.68
N GLY A 4 4.43 -1.82 0.13
CA GLY A 4 4.72 -1.78 -1.31
C GLY A 4 5.78 -0.79 -1.71
N GLY A 5 6.62 -0.37 -0.79
CA GLY A 5 7.71 0.59 -1.07
C GLY A 5 8.78 0.07 -2.03
N ASP A 6 8.73 -1.21 -2.40
CA ASP A 6 9.62 -1.77 -3.41
C ASP A 6 9.19 -1.43 -4.84
N GLY A 7 7.94 -0.97 -5.01
CA GLY A 7 7.42 -0.54 -6.31
C GLY A 7 6.86 -1.66 -7.19
N GLY A 8 6.97 -2.91 -6.76
CA GLY A 8 6.57 -4.05 -7.60
C GLY A 8 5.08 -4.06 -7.94
N VAL A 9 4.24 -3.88 -6.94
CA VAL A 9 2.79 -3.86 -7.15
C VAL A 9 2.37 -2.59 -7.89
N ALA A 10 2.98 -1.44 -7.55
CA ALA A 10 2.70 -0.20 -8.27
C ALA A 10 3.03 -0.33 -9.75
N ARG A 11 4.13 -1.03 -10.07
CA ARG A 11 4.52 -1.29 -11.46
C ARG A 11 3.43 -2.09 -12.18
N GLU A 12 2.90 -3.13 -11.54
CA GLU A 12 1.84 -3.93 -12.15
C GLU A 12 0.55 -3.13 -12.31
N LEU A 13 0.17 -2.35 -11.30
CA LEU A 13 -1.00 -1.49 -11.39
C LEU A 13 -0.87 -0.45 -12.48
N GLY A 14 0.35 -0.02 -12.77
CA GLY A 14 0.63 0.97 -13.79
C GLY A 14 0.24 0.53 -15.20
N HIS A 15 0.06 -0.76 -15.42
CA HIS A 15 -0.37 -1.29 -16.72
C HIS A 15 -1.87 -1.04 -16.99
N TYR A 16 -2.62 -0.62 -15.99
CA TYR A 16 -4.07 -0.44 -16.13
C TYR A 16 -4.38 1.05 -16.26
N GLN A 17 -4.84 1.45 -17.44
CA GLN A 17 -5.15 2.86 -17.72
C GLN A 17 -6.38 3.36 -16.97
N GLU A 18 -7.23 2.46 -16.54
CA GLU A 18 -8.44 2.80 -15.77
C GLU A 18 -8.09 3.34 -14.38
N ILE A 19 -6.91 3.04 -13.87
CA ILE A 19 -6.46 3.55 -12.57
C ILE A 19 -6.02 4.99 -12.73
N GLU A 20 -6.62 5.89 -11.96
CA GLU A 20 -6.35 7.31 -12.04
C GLU A 20 -5.29 7.78 -11.05
N GLU A 21 -5.31 7.23 -9.85
CA GLU A 21 -4.40 7.61 -8.77
C GLU A 21 -3.99 6.39 -7.97
N ILE A 22 -2.74 6.37 -7.53
CA ILE A 22 -2.19 5.31 -6.70
C ILE A 22 -1.49 5.95 -5.52
N ASP A 23 -2.04 5.76 -4.33
CA ASP A 23 -1.42 6.21 -3.09
C ASP A 23 -0.64 5.03 -2.49
N VAL A 24 0.65 5.22 -2.29
CA VAL A 24 1.52 4.22 -1.66
C VAL A 24 1.88 4.74 -0.27
N VAL A 25 1.51 3.99 0.75
CA VAL A 25 1.75 4.37 2.15
C VAL A 25 2.82 3.44 2.70
N GLU A 26 4.04 3.94 2.79
CA GLU A 26 5.20 3.18 3.23
C GLU A 26 5.95 3.98 4.31
N PRO A 27 6.00 3.48 5.56
CA PRO A 27 6.64 4.25 6.62
C PRO A 27 8.16 4.36 6.48
N ASP A 28 8.79 3.44 5.76
CA ASP A 28 10.25 3.36 5.69
C ASP A 28 10.78 4.00 4.41
N LYS A 29 11.13 5.27 4.51
CA LYS A 29 11.71 6.01 3.39
C LYS A 29 13.06 5.43 2.97
N VAL A 30 13.86 4.94 3.91
CA VAL A 30 15.16 4.34 3.60
C VAL A 30 14.97 3.09 2.77
N PHE A 31 13.96 2.28 3.09
CA PHE A 31 13.65 1.09 2.30
C PHE A 31 13.33 1.45 0.85
N VAL A 32 12.54 2.49 0.63
CA VAL A 32 12.21 2.96 -0.72
C VAL A 32 13.47 3.40 -1.46
N GLU A 33 14.35 4.14 -0.80
CA GLU A 33 15.59 4.61 -1.41
C GLU A 33 16.51 3.44 -1.78
N VAL A 34 16.60 2.43 -0.91
CA VAL A 34 17.39 1.23 -1.17
C VAL A 34 16.83 0.48 -2.38
N CYS A 35 15.51 0.34 -2.46
CA CYS A 35 14.87 -0.34 -3.58
C CYS A 35 15.08 0.39 -4.90
N LYS A 36 15.04 1.71 -4.89
CA LYS A 36 15.33 2.51 -6.09
C LYS A 36 16.76 2.30 -6.57
N LYS A 37 17.69 2.13 -5.64
CA LYS A 37 19.10 1.97 -5.98
C LYS A 37 19.42 0.56 -6.46
N PHE A 38 18.92 -0.46 -5.78
CA PHE A 38 19.32 -1.84 -6.00
C PHE A 38 18.30 -2.68 -6.79
N PHE A 39 17.05 -2.24 -6.85
CA PHE A 39 15.98 -2.96 -7.55
C PHE A 39 15.19 -2.01 -8.46
N PRO A 40 15.88 -1.32 -9.38
CA PRO A 40 15.21 -0.30 -10.21
C PRO A 40 14.12 -0.88 -11.10
N ASP A 41 14.21 -2.16 -11.48
CA ASP A 41 13.20 -2.78 -12.32
C ASP A 41 11.84 -2.92 -11.62
N ASN A 42 11.85 -3.00 -10.28
CA ASN A 42 10.62 -2.98 -9.50
C ASN A 42 10.27 -1.56 -9.08
N ALA A 43 11.26 -0.83 -8.57
CA ALA A 43 11.04 0.50 -8.03
C ALA A 43 10.60 1.52 -9.08
N CYS A 44 10.82 1.24 -10.37
CA CYS A 44 10.35 2.12 -11.43
C CYS A 44 8.83 2.31 -11.41
N GLY A 45 8.10 1.38 -10.80
CA GLY A 45 6.65 1.54 -10.64
C GLY A 45 6.28 2.77 -9.82
N LEU A 46 7.16 3.22 -8.94
CA LEU A 46 6.92 4.40 -8.11
C LEU A 46 7.12 5.70 -8.87
N GLU A 47 7.70 5.64 -10.08
CA GLU A 47 7.93 6.80 -10.92
C GLU A 47 6.72 7.15 -11.80
N ASP A 48 5.68 6.33 -11.80
CA ASP A 48 4.46 6.60 -12.54
C ASP A 48 3.83 7.91 -12.03
N LYS A 49 3.36 8.74 -12.94
CA LYS A 49 2.79 10.06 -12.62
C LYS A 49 1.60 9.99 -11.69
N ARG A 50 0.91 8.86 -11.68
CA ARG A 50 -0.29 8.65 -10.85
C ARG A 50 0.06 8.29 -9.42
N VAL A 51 1.32 7.94 -9.14
CA VAL A 51 1.76 7.47 -7.83
C VAL A 51 2.12 8.64 -6.93
N ARG A 52 1.55 8.63 -5.71
CA ARG A 52 1.97 9.50 -4.62
C ARG A 52 2.43 8.62 -3.48
N ILE A 53 3.60 8.93 -2.92
CA ILE A 53 4.17 8.16 -1.81
C ILE A 53 4.00 8.95 -0.53
N PHE A 54 3.44 8.30 0.49
CA PHE A 54 3.28 8.85 1.83
C PHE A 54 4.12 8.03 2.79
N TYR A 55 5.12 8.66 3.40
CA TYR A 55 5.98 8.01 4.38
C TYR A 55 5.34 8.09 5.76
N GLU A 56 4.29 7.30 5.93
CA GLU A 56 3.45 7.33 7.11
C GLU A 56 3.06 5.91 7.53
N ASP A 57 2.62 5.80 8.78
CA ASP A 57 2.04 4.56 9.28
C ASP A 57 0.67 4.34 8.61
N GLY A 58 0.48 3.17 8.00
CA GLY A 58 -0.75 2.86 7.28
C GLY A 58 -2.00 2.93 8.16
N LEU A 59 -1.92 2.51 9.42
CA LEU A 59 -3.05 2.57 10.33
C LEU A 59 -3.49 4.02 10.54
N LYS A 60 -2.53 4.89 10.81
CA LYS A 60 -2.81 6.31 11.03
C LYS A 60 -3.31 6.99 9.76
N PHE A 61 -2.70 6.64 8.63
CA PHE A 61 -3.09 7.22 7.35
C PHE A 61 -4.56 6.94 7.04
N LEU A 62 -4.98 5.69 7.16
CA LEU A 62 -6.34 5.29 6.85
C LEU A 62 -7.37 5.78 7.86
N ARG A 63 -6.95 6.09 9.08
CA ARG A 63 -7.84 6.57 10.13
C ARG A 63 -8.59 7.84 9.72
N LEU A 64 -7.97 8.67 8.88
CA LEU A 64 -8.54 9.94 8.46
C LEU A 64 -9.25 9.87 7.10
N LYS A 65 -9.34 8.69 6.51
CA LYS A 65 -9.93 8.52 5.19
C LYS A 65 -11.35 7.98 5.29
N GLN A 66 -12.21 8.44 4.40
CA GLN A 66 -13.61 8.00 4.35
C GLN A 66 -14.09 8.02 2.91
N ASN A 67 -14.54 6.87 2.41
CA ASN A 67 -15.13 6.74 1.06
C ASN A 67 -14.23 7.30 -0.04
N GLU A 68 -12.91 7.05 0.05
CA GLU A 68 -11.96 7.62 -0.91
C GLU A 68 -11.43 6.62 -1.93
N TYR A 69 -11.35 5.35 -1.58
CA TYR A 69 -10.63 4.38 -2.39
C TYR A 69 -11.54 3.34 -3.00
N ASP A 70 -11.27 3.01 -4.26
CA ASP A 70 -11.94 1.90 -4.94
C ASP A 70 -11.27 0.58 -4.64
N LEU A 71 -9.97 0.62 -4.30
CA LEU A 71 -9.17 -0.57 -4.04
C LEU A 71 -8.14 -0.25 -2.96
N ILE A 72 -8.05 -1.10 -1.97
CA ILE A 72 -6.99 -1.05 -0.97
C ILE A 72 -6.25 -2.37 -1.02
N ILE A 73 -4.93 -2.30 -1.24
CA ILE A 73 -4.05 -3.46 -1.23
C ILE A 73 -3.15 -3.36 -0.01
N ASN A 74 -3.20 -4.35 0.87
CA ASN A 74 -2.30 -4.46 1.99
C ASN A 74 -1.17 -5.42 1.62
N ASP A 75 0.00 -4.86 1.36
CA ASP A 75 1.20 -5.60 0.99
C ASP A 75 2.18 -5.73 2.17
N ALA A 76 1.74 -5.43 3.37
CA ALA A 76 2.54 -5.63 4.57
C ALA A 76 2.44 -7.08 4.99
N ILE A 77 3.58 -7.75 5.12
CA ILE A 77 3.62 -9.20 5.31
C ILE A 77 4.13 -9.65 6.67
N ASP A 78 4.54 -8.72 7.53
CA ASP A 78 5.09 -9.05 8.84
C ASP A 78 4.10 -8.68 9.95
N PRO A 79 3.35 -9.65 10.50
CA PRO A 79 2.40 -9.36 11.57
C PRO A 79 3.06 -9.20 12.95
N LEU A 80 4.35 -9.51 13.10
CA LEU A 80 5.02 -9.52 14.38
C LEU A 80 5.96 -8.34 14.62
N GLY A 81 6.25 -7.57 13.59
CA GLY A 81 7.13 -6.41 13.68
C GLY A 81 6.35 -5.10 13.84
N HIS A 82 6.96 -4.02 13.39
CA HIS A 82 6.30 -2.70 13.43
C HIS A 82 5.08 -2.62 12.48
N ASN A 83 4.86 -3.63 11.66
CA ASN A 83 3.67 -3.73 10.83
C ASN A 83 2.51 -4.45 11.54
N ALA A 84 2.67 -4.84 12.80
CA ALA A 84 1.64 -5.62 13.51
C ALA A 84 0.29 -4.90 13.55
N GLY A 85 0.29 -3.56 13.65
CA GLY A 85 -0.94 -2.78 13.64
C GLY A 85 -1.78 -2.94 12.38
N LEU A 86 -1.17 -3.39 11.28
CA LEU A 86 -1.83 -3.56 9.99
C LEU A 86 -2.63 -4.87 9.90
N PHE A 87 -2.72 -5.62 11.01
CA PHE A 87 -3.45 -6.88 11.08
C PHE A 87 -4.51 -6.89 12.18
N THR A 88 -4.85 -5.70 12.71
CA THR A 88 -5.82 -5.57 13.80
C THR A 88 -7.23 -5.31 13.26
N LYS A 89 -8.22 -5.52 14.13
CA LYS A 89 -9.62 -5.16 13.81
C LYS A 89 -9.76 -3.69 13.52
N GLU A 90 -9.02 -2.84 14.22
CA GLU A 90 -9.04 -1.40 13.99
C GLU A 90 -8.60 -1.09 12.56
N PHE A 91 -7.51 -1.71 12.11
CA PHE A 91 -7.01 -1.50 10.77
C PHE A 91 -8.06 -1.89 9.72
N TYR A 92 -8.65 -3.06 9.85
CA TYR A 92 -9.65 -3.52 8.90
C TYR A 92 -10.90 -2.64 8.92
N GLY A 93 -11.29 -2.15 10.09
CA GLY A 93 -12.37 -1.18 10.21
C GLY A 93 -12.05 0.13 9.50
N ASN A 94 -10.82 0.58 9.64
CA ASN A 94 -10.36 1.80 8.94
C ASN A 94 -10.36 1.60 7.42
N CYS A 95 -9.94 0.43 6.96
CA CYS A 95 -9.99 0.11 5.54
C CYS A 95 -11.42 0.12 5.01
N TYR A 96 -12.33 -0.50 5.74
CA TYR A 96 -13.74 -0.54 5.36
C TYR A 96 -14.31 0.87 5.20
N ARG A 97 -14.01 1.74 6.17
CA ARG A 97 -14.48 3.12 6.13
C ARG A 97 -13.83 3.93 5.00
N ALA A 98 -12.56 3.65 4.70
CA ALA A 98 -11.83 4.36 3.65
C ALA A 98 -12.26 3.93 2.25
N LEU A 99 -12.82 2.74 2.11
CA LEU A 99 -13.30 2.24 0.82
C LEU A 99 -14.65 2.87 0.45
N ARG A 100 -14.83 3.08 -0.84
CA ARG A 100 -16.12 3.42 -1.39
C ARG A 100 -17.05 2.22 -1.30
N GLU A 101 -18.34 2.43 -1.50
CA GLU A 101 -19.36 1.41 -1.32
C GLU A 101 -19.06 0.12 -2.09
N ASP A 102 -18.58 0.23 -3.32
CA ASP A 102 -18.25 -0.92 -4.15
C ASP A 102 -16.75 -1.26 -4.12
N GLY A 103 -16.04 -0.73 -3.14
CA GLY A 103 -14.60 -0.91 -3.04
C GLY A 103 -14.21 -2.31 -2.62
N ILE A 104 -12.99 -2.70 -3.00
CA ILE A 104 -12.45 -4.03 -2.75
C ILE A 104 -11.16 -3.91 -1.96
N MET A 105 -10.99 -4.77 -0.96
CA MET A 105 -9.74 -4.89 -0.24
C MET A 105 -9.07 -6.21 -0.58
N VAL A 106 -7.78 -6.13 -0.91
CA VAL A 106 -6.93 -7.29 -1.14
C VAL A 106 -5.81 -7.25 -0.12
N TYR A 107 -5.52 -8.38 0.51
CA TYR A 107 -4.40 -8.46 1.43
C TYR A 107 -3.67 -9.77 1.26
N GLN A 108 -2.38 -9.73 1.55
CA GLN A 108 -1.54 -10.90 1.46
C GLN A 108 -1.54 -11.62 2.79
N HIS A 109 -1.96 -12.89 2.77
CA HIS A 109 -1.81 -13.76 3.92
C HIS A 109 -0.39 -14.32 3.95
N GLY A 110 0.21 -14.33 5.10
CA GLY A 110 1.45 -15.04 5.26
C GLY A 110 1.20 -16.52 5.03
N SER A 111 1.97 -17.12 4.14
CA SER A 111 1.92 -18.56 3.95
C SER A 111 2.80 -19.21 5.02
N LEU A 112 2.26 -20.23 5.65
CA LEU A 112 3.00 -20.99 6.66
C LEU A 112 3.68 -22.23 6.09
N LEU A 113 3.73 -22.32 4.82
CA LEU A 113 4.38 -23.44 4.16
C LEU A 113 5.88 -23.29 4.09
#